data_e4b7eb07af8573227585ff22aa03b1dc
#
_entry.id   e4b7eb07af8573227585ff22aa03b1dc
#
_cell.length_a   1.000
_cell.length_b   1.000
_cell.length_c   1.000
_cell.angle_alpha   90.00
_cell.angle_beta   90.00
_cell.angle_gamma   90.00
#
_symmetry.space_group_name_H-M   'P 1'
#
loop_
_entity.id
_entity.type
_entity.pdbx_description
1 polymer ?
#
loop_
_entity_poly.entity_id
_entity_poly.type
_entity_poly.pdbx_seq_one_letter_code
_entity_poly.pdbx_strand_id
1 'polypeptide(L)'
;MSKIKLGIIGGGQLGSLLSQAANKIGIETAIFTDDPNAPAKNFTNNFISGNYQDQKLINDFLDKSDVITYEFENIPYKILKKLNENKPVLPKPEINKLIQNRFTEKDFINKNNIRTARYTLIKDEDDIKMNENLLPGLLKTCTLGYDGKGQYKINSKNEINQDIDFTKEYILEKIINLKKEISVIITRYGSQRYEIYEPIENVHEDQILKHSKIPADISEAIKSKAIDWATIIAEELDYIGTLCVEYFIDQKDNLYANEIAPRVHNSGHLTINSHNVSQFENHVRAVCGLERVETKKIYNARMINLIGEDITQYKNKSFNSNEFFFDYLKTDIKSRRKMGHLTIIEKKIY
;
A
#
# COMPACT_ATOMS: atom_id res chain seq x y z
N MET A 1 -5.35 9.88 -31.99
CA MET A 1 -5.99 9.77 -30.65
C MET A 1 -5.20 10.64 -29.69
N SER A 2 -5.83 11.52 -28.93
CA SER A 2 -5.18 12.27 -27.86
C SER A 2 -4.60 11.27 -26.84
N LYS A 3 -3.37 11.52 -26.37
CA LYS A 3 -2.77 10.68 -25.32
C LYS A 3 -3.58 10.82 -24.04
N ILE A 4 -3.93 9.70 -23.40
CA ILE A 4 -4.59 9.70 -22.09
C ILE A 4 -3.72 10.43 -21.07
N LYS A 5 -4.34 11.25 -20.21
CA LYS A 5 -3.71 11.97 -19.12
C LYS A 5 -4.13 11.38 -17.79
N LEU A 6 -3.16 10.99 -16.97
CA LEU A 6 -3.39 10.40 -15.66
C LEU A 6 -3.27 11.45 -14.56
N GLY A 7 -4.39 11.73 -13.87
CA GLY A 7 -4.39 12.49 -12.63
C GLY A 7 -3.98 11.62 -11.44
N ILE A 8 -3.07 12.10 -10.58
CA ILE A 8 -2.64 11.40 -9.37
C ILE A 8 -2.86 12.30 -8.17
N ILE A 9 -3.66 11.86 -7.20
CA ILE A 9 -3.85 12.56 -5.93
C ILE A 9 -2.81 12.06 -4.93
N GLY A 10 -2.07 13.02 -4.37
CA GLY A 10 -0.91 12.76 -3.56
C GLY A 10 0.38 12.87 -4.37
N GLY A 11 1.41 13.43 -3.74
CA GLY A 11 2.68 13.74 -4.39
C GLY A 11 3.89 13.13 -3.70
N GLY A 12 3.69 12.13 -2.82
CA GLY A 12 4.74 11.45 -2.10
C GLY A 12 5.57 10.51 -2.98
N GLN A 13 6.27 9.56 -2.35
CA GLN A 13 7.13 8.62 -3.08
C GLN A 13 6.35 7.73 -4.05
N LEU A 14 5.13 7.31 -3.69
CA LEU A 14 4.34 6.44 -4.57
C LEU A 14 3.83 7.22 -5.79
N GLY A 15 3.34 8.46 -5.60
CA GLY A 15 2.97 9.35 -6.70
C GLY A 15 4.14 9.68 -7.62
N SER A 16 5.34 9.87 -7.04
CA SER A 16 6.58 10.06 -7.77
C SER A 16 6.92 8.84 -8.65
N LEU A 17 6.87 7.63 -8.10
CA LEU A 17 7.17 6.39 -8.82
C LEU A 17 6.08 6.04 -9.86
N LEU A 18 4.80 6.37 -9.58
CA LEU A 18 3.72 6.26 -10.55
C LEU A 18 3.94 7.20 -11.74
N SER A 19 4.32 8.47 -11.47
CA SER A 19 4.61 9.44 -12.54
C SER A 19 5.79 8.99 -13.40
N GLN A 20 6.85 8.45 -12.79
CA GLN A 20 8.00 7.91 -13.53
C GLN A 20 7.58 6.72 -14.42
N ALA A 21 6.76 5.80 -13.90
CA ALA A 21 6.26 4.66 -14.66
C ALA A 21 5.35 5.11 -15.82
N ALA A 22 4.47 6.09 -15.58
CA ALA A 22 3.61 6.69 -16.60
C ALA A 22 4.43 7.33 -17.72
N ASN A 23 5.42 8.16 -17.37
CA ASN A 23 6.31 8.82 -18.33
C ASN A 23 7.07 7.81 -19.19
N LYS A 24 7.55 6.70 -18.61
CA LYS A 24 8.26 5.63 -19.32
C LYS A 24 7.44 5.02 -20.44
N ILE A 25 6.11 4.94 -20.29
CA ILE A 25 5.19 4.41 -21.29
C ILE A 25 4.44 5.49 -22.09
N GLY A 26 4.88 6.76 -21.94
CA GLY A 26 4.38 7.90 -22.73
C GLY A 26 3.03 8.44 -22.27
N ILE A 27 2.61 8.17 -21.02
CA ILE A 27 1.43 8.73 -20.38
C ILE A 27 1.81 10.02 -19.65
N GLU A 28 1.12 11.11 -19.96
CA GLU A 28 1.26 12.39 -19.26
C GLU A 28 0.57 12.34 -17.90
N THR A 29 1.20 12.94 -16.87
CA THR A 29 0.63 12.96 -15.52
C THR A 29 0.32 14.38 -15.06
N ALA A 30 -0.74 14.52 -14.25
CA ALA A 30 -1.02 15.68 -13.42
C ALA A 30 -1.03 15.26 -11.94
N ILE A 31 -0.31 15.99 -11.09
CA ILE A 31 -0.25 15.73 -9.64
C ILE A 31 -1.06 16.76 -8.91
N PHE A 32 -1.94 16.32 -7.99
CA PHE A 32 -2.62 17.20 -7.04
C PHE A 32 -2.28 16.77 -5.61
N THR A 33 -1.69 17.68 -4.83
CA THR A 33 -1.21 17.42 -3.47
C THR A 33 -1.35 18.63 -2.57
N ASP A 34 -1.45 18.44 -1.26
CA ASP A 34 -1.41 19.51 -0.26
C ASP A 34 0.02 19.93 0.13
N ASP A 35 1.03 19.16 -0.28
CA ASP A 35 2.46 19.43 -0.02
C ASP A 35 3.11 20.12 -1.24
N PRO A 36 3.46 21.41 -1.18
CA PRO A 36 4.14 22.11 -2.27
C PRO A 36 5.56 21.61 -2.55
N ASN A 37 6.13 20.85 -1.60
CA ASN A 37 7.46 20.25 -1.71
C ASN A 37 7.41 18.75 -1.99
N ALA A 38 6.24 18.23 -2.38
CA ALA A 38 6.08 16.83 -2.68
C ALA A 38 7.03 16.37 -3.80
N PRO A 39 7.73 15.22 -3.63
CA PRO A 39 8.76 14.78 -4.58
C PRO A 39 8.25 14.49 -5.99
N ALA A 40 6.97 14.16 -6.15
CA ALA A 40 6.38 13.90 -7.47
C ALA A 40 6.41 15.12 -8.41
N LYS A 41 6.59 16.33 -7.90
CA LYS A 41 6.75 17.54 -8.73
C LYS A 41 7.92 17.45 -9.72
N ASN A 42 8.92 16.64 -9.41
CA ASN A 42 10.10 16.46 -10.24
C ASN A 42 9.84 15.56 -11.47
N PHE A 43 8.66 14.92 -11.55
CA PHE A 43 8.34 13.91 -12.55
C PHE A 43 7.05 14.20 -13.33
N THR A 44 6.51 15.42 -13.19
CA THR A 44 5.33 15.88 -13.93
C THR A 44 5.48 17.33 -14.36
N ASN A 45 4.90 17.70 -15.49
CA ASN A 45 4.79 19.10 -15.94
C ASN A 45 3.53 19.80 -15.40
N ASN A 46 2.60 19.05 -14.80
CA ASN A 46 1.33 19.54 -14.30
C ASN A 46 1.25 19.29 -12.79
N PHE A 47 1.96 20.11 -12.01
CA PHE A 47 1.97 20.02 -10.56
C PHE A 47 1.05 21.08 -9.95
N ILE A 48 0.05 20.64 -9.21
CA ILE A 48 -0.96 21.46 -8.54
C ILE A 48 -0.81 21.21 -7.04
N SER A 49 -0.59 22.27 -6.25
CA SER A 49 -0.50 22.11 -4.79
C SER A 49 -1.43 23.09 -4.07
N GLY A 50 -2.12 22.57 -3.06
CA GLY A 50 -3.01 23.33 -2.19
C GLY A 50 -4.09 22.47 -1.57
N ASN A 51 -5.05 23.13 -0.94
CA ASN A 51 -6.14 22.44 -0.25
C ASN A 51 -7.00 21.65 -1.23
N TYR A 52 -7.22 20.37 -0.95
CA TYR A 52 -8.08 19.47 -1.73
C TYR A 52 -9.56 19.93 -1.81
N GLN A 53 -9.98 20.93 -1.02
CA GLN A 53 -11.31 21.52 -1.07
C GLN A 53 -11.39 22.77 -1.95
N ASP A 54 -10.26 23.29 -2.45
CA ASP A 54 -10.22 24.45 -3.32
C ASP A 54 -10.81 24.12 -4.71
N GLN A 55 -11.96 24.72 -5.02
CA GLN A 55 -12.68 24.44 -6.26
C GLN A 55 -11.89 24.80 -7.52
N LYS A 56 -11.08 25.87 -7.46
CA LYS A 56 -10.26 26.31 -8.59
C LYS A 56 -9.16 25.30 -8.89
N LEU A 57 -8.50 24.78 -7.84
CA LEU A 57 -7.47 23.75 -7.98
C LEU A 57 -8.06 22.42 -8.44
N ILE A 58 -9.25 22.05 -7.92
CA ILE A 58 -9.99 20.87 -8.40
C ILE A 58 -10.27 20.97 -9.90
N ASN A 59 -10.79 22.12 -10.36
CA ASN A 59 -11.11 22.31 -11.78
C ASN A 59 -9.84 22.25 -12.65
N ASP A 60 -8.75 22.92 -12.23
CA ASP A 60 -7.46 22.87 -12.93
C ASP A 60 -6.92 21.43 -13.02
N PHE A 61 -7.08 20.63 -11.98
CA PHE A 61 -6.68 19.23 -11.96
C PHE A 61 -7.55 18.36 -12.90
N LEU A 62 -8.87 18.57 -12.89
CA LEU A 62 -9.81 17.86 -13.76
C LEU A 62 -9.56 18.15 -15.25
N ASP A 63 -9.22 19.39 -15.60
CA ASP A 63 -8.91 19.78 -16.97
C ASP A 63 -7.63 19.11 -17.51
N LYS A 64 -6.74 18.74 -16.60
CA LYS A 64 -5.47 18.06 -16.90
C LYS A 64 -5.51 16.54 -16.76
N SER A 65 -6.68 15.96 -16.49
CA SER A 65 -6.84 14.53 -16.21
C SER A 65 -7.97 13.94 -17.05
N ASP A 66 -7.77 12.74 -17.59
CA ASP A 66 -8.81 11.94 -18.24
C ASP A 66 -9.30 10.83 -17.31
N VAL A 67 -8.39 10.27 -16.51
CA VAL A 67 -8.63 9.30 -15.44
C VAL A 67 -7.81 9.68 -14.22
N ILE A 68 -8.30 9.38 -13.03
CA ILE A 68 -7.68 9.79 -11.77
C ILE A 68 -7.36 8.55 -10.94
N THR A 69 -6.19 8.56 -10.31
CA THR A 69 -5.81 7.59 -9.26
C THR A 69 -5.28 8.31 -8.02
N TYR A 70 -4.97 7.57 -6.99
CA TYR A 70 -4.41 8.12 -5.74
C TYR A 70 -3.26 7.26 -5.21
N GLU A 71 -2.31 7.89 -4.50
CA GLU A 71 -1.11 7.22 -4.01
C GLU A 71 -1.20 6.75 -2.56
N PHE A 72 -2.19 7.24 -1.77
CA PHE A 72 -2.34 6.84 -0.39
C PHE A 72 -3.82 6.75 0.04
N GLU A 73 -4.10 5.88 0.98
CA GLU A 73 -5.45 5.49 1.39
C GLU A 73 -6.17 6.56 2.23
N ASN A 74 -5.46 7.48 2.87
CA ASN A 74 -6.08 8.48 3.77
C ASN A 74 -6.59 9.74 3.07
N ILE A 75 -6.74 9.73 1.74
CA ILE A 75 -7.46 10.78 1.00
C ILE A 75 -8.92 10.79 1.47
N PRO A 76 -9.49 11.95 1.86
CA PRO A 76 -10.88 12.02 2.29
C PRO A 76 -11.84 11.50 1.20
N TYR A 77 -12.68 10.54 1.54
CA TYR A 77 -13.66 9.95 0.62
C TYR A 77 -14.49 10.97 -0.15
N LYS A 78 -14.90 12.06 0.53
CA LYS A 78 -15.70 13.14 -0.09
C LYS A 78 -14.99 13.77 -1.29
N ILE A 79 -13.67 13.89 -1.24
CA ILE A 79 -12.85 14.44 -2.34
C ILE A 79 -12.82 13.49 -3.51
N LEU A 80 -12.52 12.20 -3.26
CA LEU A 80 -12.50 11.17 -4.29
C LEU A 80 -13.87 11.05 -4.97
N LYS A 81 -14.96 11.06 -4.19
CA LYS A 81 -16.32 11.03 -4.72
C LYS A 81 -16.62 12.21 -5.62
N LYS A 82 -16.29 13.44 -5.18
CA LYS A 82 -16.49 14.66 -5.96
C LYS A 82 -15.72 14.64 -7.29
N LEU A 83 -14.49 14.15 -7.28
CA LEU A 83 -13.70 13.99 -8.50
C LEU A 83 -14.32 12.96 -9.43
N ASN A 84 -14.82 11.82 -8.86
CA ASN A 84 -15.44 10.74 -9.62
C ASN A 84 -16.77 11.14 -10.30
N GLU A 85 -17.42 12.20 -9.86
CA GLU A 85 -18.58 12.79 -10.54
C GLU A 85 -18.24 13.41 -11.91
N ASN A 86 -16.97 13.73 -12.15
CA ASN A 86 -16.49 14.39 -13.35
C ASN A 86 -15.56 13.53 -14.21
N LYS A 87 -14.67 12.79 -13.59
CA LYS A 87 -13.69 11.93 -14.24
C LYS A 87 -13.59 10.59 -13.48
N PRO A 88 -13.41 9.45 -14.14
CA PRO A 88 -13.25 8.17 -13.46
C PRO A 88 -12.11 8.23 -12.43
N VAL A 89 -12.40 7.86 -11.19
CA VAL A 89 -11.39 7.66 -10.13
C VAL A 89 -11.21 6.16 -9.91
N LEU A 90 -10.00 5.66 -10.14
CA LEU A 90 -9.66 4.26 -10.02
C LEU A 90 -8.45 4.05 -9.09
N PRO A 91 -8.56 3.17 -8.12
CA PRO A 91 -9.74 2.36 -7.76
C PRO A 91 -10.92 3.22 -7.29
N LYS A 92 -12.14 2.64 -7.33
CA LYS A 92 -13.38 3.37 -6.99
C LYS A 92 -13.32 3.97 -5.57
N PRO A 93 -13.84 5.19 -5.35
CA PRO A 93 -13.83 5.82 -4.03
C PRO A 93 -14.43 4.99 -2.90
N GLU A 94 -15.45 4.18 -3.20
CA GLU A 94 -16.15 3.31 -2.25
C GLU A 94 -15.22 2.25 -1.68
N ILE A 95 -14.26 1.75 -2.47
CA ILE A 95 -13.24 0.79 -2.04
C ILE A 95 -12.34 1.44 -0.99
N ASN A 96 -11.88 2.66 -1.28
CA ASN A 96 -11.05 3.42 -0.36
C ASN A 96 -11.79 3.68 0.97
N LYS A 97 -13.06 4.08 0.90
CA LYS A 97 -13.91 4.27 2.09
C LYS A 97 -14.04 3.00 2.93
N LEU A 98 -14.22 1.85 2.30
CA LEU A 98 -14.33 0.55 2.98
C LEU A 98 -13.04 0.21 3.73
N ILE A 99 -11.89 0.41 3.08
CA ILE A 99 -10.57 0.01 3.60
C ILE A 99 -10.02 1.02 4.61
N GLN A 100 -10.43 2.30 4.54
CA GLN A 100 -10.03 3.33 5.52
C GLN A 100 -10.43 3.00 6.96
N ASN A 101 -11.39 2.10 7.18
CA ASN A 101 -11.80 1.67 8.50
C ASN A 101 -11.45 0.19 8.69
N ARG A 102 -10.57 -0.11 9.65
CA ARG A 102 -10.05 -1.46 9.92
C ARG A 102 -11.15 -2.47 10.27
N PHE A 103 -12.23 -2.01 10.91
CA PHE A 103 -13.34 -2.91 11.23
C PHE A 103 -14.11 -3.33 9.97
N THR A 104 -14.48 -2.37 9.11
CA THR A 104 -15.18 -2.66 7.86
C THR A 104 -14.30 -3.45 6.88
N GLU A 105 -13.00 -3.20 6.85
CA GLU A 105 -12.03 -3.96 6.07
C GLU A 105 -11.97 -5.42 6.50
N LYS A 106 -11.81 -5.69 7.80
CA LYS A 106 -11.76 -7.08 8.31
C LYS A 106 -13.10 -7.80 8.15
N ASP A 107 -14.21 -7.10 8.33
CA ASP A 107 -15.53 -7.62 8.06
C ASP A 107 -15.68 -8.05 6.59
N PHE A 108 -15.23 -7.22 5.66
CA PHE A 108 -15.22 -7.54 4.24
C PHE A 108 -14.35 -8.79 3.97
N ILE A 109 -13.13 -8.86 4.52
CA ILE A 109 -12.23 -10.00 4.35
C ILE A 109 -12.89 -11.29 4.86
N ASN A 110 -13.49 -11.27 6.06
CA ASN A 110 -14.12 -12.46 6.65
C ASN A 110 -15.41 -12.87 5.94
N LYS A 111 -16.22 -11.94 5.42
CA LYS A 111 -17.40 -12.23 4.59
C LYS A 111 -17.05 -13.02 3.32
N ASN A 112 -15.82 -12.87 2.84
CA ASN A 112 -15.30 -13.62 1.70
C ASN A 112 -14.59 -14.93 2.10
N ASN A 113 -14.84 -15.44 3.31
CA ASN A 113 -14.26 -16.67 3.86
C ASN A 113 -12.72 -16.63 3.94
N ILE A 114 -12.13 -15.45 4.04
CA ILE A 114 -10.69 -15.25 4.21
C ILE A 114 -10.42 -15.02 5.69
N ARG A 115 -9.53 -15.83 6.26
CA ARG A 115 -9.22 -15.81 7.69
C ARG A 115 -8.37 -14.59 8.06
N THR A 116 -8.80 -13.87 9.10
CA THR A 116 -8.02 -12.79 9.76
C THR A 116 -7.65 -13.20 11.19
N ALA A 117 -6.82 -12.41 11.89
CA ALA A 117 -6.77 -12.46 13.34
C ALA A 117 -8.19 -12.27 13.91
N ARG A 118 -8.52 -12.96 15.01
CA ARG A 118 -9.81 -12.71 15.70
C ARG A 118 -9.85 -11.28 16.21
N TYR A 119 -10.96 -10.60 16.04
CA TYR A 119 -11.12 -9.19 16.38
C TYR A 119 -12.52 -8.88 16.88
N THR A 120 -12.65 -7.72 17.51
CA THR A 120 -13.94 -7.11 17.86
C THR A 120 -13.84 -5.61 17.84
N LEU A 121 -14.98 -4.92 17.65
CA LEU A 121 -15.08 -3.47 17.77
C LEU A 121 -15.06 -3.10 19.25
N ILE A 122 -14.32 -2.04 19.61
CA ILE A 122 -14.19 -1.51 20.96
C ILE A 122 -14.60 -0.05 20.94
N LYS A 123 -15.54 0.31 21.77
CA LYS A 123 -16.03 1.69 21.96
C LYS A 123 -15.62 2.27 23.32
N ASP A 124 -15.41 1.39 24.30
CA ASP A 124 -15.05 1.77 25.67
C ASP A 124 -14.19 0.70 26.35
N GLU A 125 -13.81 0.96 27.58
CA GLU A 125 -13.00 0.05 28.39
C GLU A 125 -13.72 -1.24 28.73
N ASP A 126 -15.03 -1.20 28.94
CA ASP A 126 -15.81 -2.39 29.31
C ASP A 126 -15.91 -3.39 28.16
N ASP A 127 -15.93 -2.91 26.91
CA ASP A 127 -15.83 -3.76 25.73
C ASP A 127 -14.54 -4.59 25.75
N ILE A 128 -13.41 -4.03 26.20
CA ILE A 128 -12.13 -4.76 26.33
C ILE A 128 -12.25 -5.85 27.40
N LYS A 129 -12.84 -5.51 28.56
CA LYS A 129 -13.02 -6.47 29.66
C LYS A 129 -13.93 -7.64 29.27
N MET A 130 -15.02 -7.36 28.54
CA MET A 130 -15.94 -8.38 28.03
C MET A 130 -15.29 -9.31 27.00
N ASN A 131 -14.25 -8.84 26.30
CA ASN A 131 -13.54 -9.58 25.27
C ASN A 131 -12.14 -10.05 25.72
N GLU A 132 -11.96 -10.39 27.00
CA GLU A 132 -10.67 -10.82 27.57
C GLU A 132 -10.07 -12.06 26.88
N ASN A 133 -10.86 -12.87 26.20
CA ASN A 133 -10.41 -14.01 25.39
C ASN A 133 -9.55 -13.60 24.16
N LEU A 134 -9.56 -12.32 23.79
CA LEU A 134 -8.68 -11.74 22.78
C LEU A 134 -7.34 -11.26 23.35
N LEU A 135 -7.18 -11.25 24.68
CA LEU A 135 -5.94 -10.84 25.33
C LEU A 135 -4.93 -12.00 25.42
N PRO A 136 -3.61 -11.77 25.34
CA PRO A 136 -3.04 -10.48 24.96
C PRO A 136 -3.46 -10.09 23.56
N GLY A 137 -3.78 -8.80 23.38
CA GLY A 137 -4.34 -8.26 22.14
C GLY A 137 -3.66 -6.95 21.73
N LEU A 138 -3.91 -6.55 20.50
CA LEU A 138 -3.49 -5.27 19.96
C LEU A 138 -4.71 -4.41 19.67
N LEU A 139 -4.87 -3.34 20.44
CA LEU A 139 -5.92 -2.34 20.25
C LEU A 139 -5.42 -1.32 19.22
N LYS A 140 -6.16 -1.14 18.12
CA LYS A 140 -5.81 -0.24 17.02
C LYS A 140 -6.95 0.72 16.76
N THR A 141 -6.67 2.00 16.50
CA THR A 141 -7.70 2.93 16.00
C THR A 141 -8.31 2.39 14.71
N CYS A 142 -9.63 2.46 14.56
CA CYS A 142 -10.32 2.02 13.34
C CYS A 142 -9.90 2.83 12.11
N THR A 143 -9.55 4.11 12.28
CA THR A 143 -9.17 5.01 11.19
C THR A 143 -7.87 5.75 11.48
N LEU A 144 -7.18 6.22 10.43
CA LEU A 144 -5.98 7.09 10.49
C LEU A 144 -4.76 6.48 11.22
N GLY A 145 -4.76 5.16 11.47
CA GLY A 145 -3.59 4.46 12.02
C GLY A 145 -2.64 3.98 10.91
N TYR A 146 -1.34 4.26 11.03
CA TYR A 146 -0.29 3.79 10.14
C TYR A 146 1.06 3.71 10.86
N ASP A 147 1.98 2.87 10.39
CA ASP A 147 3.34 2.70 10.93
C ASP A 147 3.36 2.65 12.48
N GLY A 148 2.40 1.93 13.09
CA GLY A 148 2.26 1.73 14.53
C GLY A 148 1.58 2.87 15.31
N LYS A 149 1.17 3.94 14.69
CA LYS A 149 0.42 5.02 15.35
C LYS A 149 -1.00 4.57 15.68
N GLY A 150 -1.47 4.94 16.89
CA GLY A 150 -2.80 4.58 17.38
C GLY A 150 -2.94 3.09 17.70
N GLN A 151 -1.84 2.43 18.13
CA GLN A 151 -1.84 1.03 18.55
C GLN A 151 -1.37 0.91 19.99
N TYR A 152 -2.09 0.08 20.77
CA TYR A 152 -1.81 -0.20 22.18
C TYR A 152 -1.81 -1.70 22.41
N LYS A 153 -0.72 -2.24 22.94
CA LYS A 153 -0.68 -3.63 23.37
C LYS A 153 -1.35 -3.74 24.74
N ILE A 154 -2.35 -4.61 24.86
CA ILE A 154 -3.06 -4.90 26.11
C ILE A 154 -2.79 -6.35 26.47
N ASN A 155 -2.09 -6.59 27.57
CA ASN A 155 -1.72 -7.95 27.99
C ASN A 155 -2.84 -8.60 28.82
N SER A 156 -3.50 -7.82 29.68
CA SER A 156 -4.59 -8.30 30.54
C SER A 156 -5.63 -7.19 30.74
N LYS A 157 -6.84 -7.55 31.20
CA LYS A 157 -7.92 -6.60 31.51
C LYS A 157 -7.58 -5.61 32.63
N ASN A 158 -6.56 -5.90 33.43
CA ASN A 158 -6.13 -5.03 34.54
C ASN A 158 -5.04 -4.03 34.12
N GLU A 159 -4.56 -4.13 32.87
CA GLU A 159 -3.46 -3.30 32.31
C GLU A 159 -3.96 -2.44 31.15
N ILE A 160 -5.20 -1.95 31.23
CA ILE A 160 -5.72 -1.05 30.21
C ILE A 160 -5.11 0.34 30.42
N ASN A 161 -4.44 0.85 29.39
CA ASN A 161 -3.77 2.15 29.46
C ASN A 161 -4.81 3.28 29.60
N GLN A 162 -4.66 4.11 30.63
CA GLN A 162 -5.55 5.25 30.91
C GLN A 162 -5.45 6.36 29.85
N ASP A 163 -4.43 6.36 28.99
CA ASP A 163 -4.24 7.35 27.93
C ASP A 163 -5.05 7.01 26.64
N ILE A 164 -5.83 5.92 26.63
CA ILE A 164 -6.65 5.56 25.48
C ILE A 164 -7.84 6.52 25.37
N ASP A 165 -7.91 7.22 24.25
CA ASP A 165 -8.98 8.18 23.96
C ASP A 165 -10.20 7.46 23.35
N PHE A 166 -11.12 7.01 24.21
CA PHE A 166 -12.36 6.33 23.79
C PHE A 166 -13.41 7.24 23.12
N THR A 167 -13.08 8.48 22.78
CA THR A 167 -13.88 9.25 21.81
C THR A 167 -13.72 8.72 20.37
N LYS A 168 -12.72 7.85 20.16
CA LYS A 168 -12.44 7.15 18.91
C LYS A 168 -12.89 5.69 18.98
N GLU A 169 -13.26 5.14 17.83
CA GLU A 169 -13.51 3.70 17.73
C GLU A 169 -12.19 2.94 17.54
N TYR A 170 -12.11 1.78 18.15
CA TYR A 170 -10.97 0.86 18.05
C TYR A 170 -11.39 -0.52 17.62
N ILE A 171 -10.44 -1.27 17.11
CA ILE A 171 -10.53 -2.71 16.91
C ILE A 171 -9.53 -3.38 17.86
N LEU A 172 -9.98 -4.38 18.63
CA LEU A 172 -9.10 -5.24 19.43
C LEU A 172 -8.84 -6.50 18.64
N GLU A 173 -7.59 -6.75 18.30
CA GLU A 173 -7.15 -7.94 17.57
C GLU A 173 -6.36 -8.88 18.47
N LYS A 174 -6.66 -10.17 18.39
CA LYS A 174 -5.82 -11.23 19.01
C LYS A 174 -4.43 -11.20 18.40
N ILE A 175 -3.39 -11.14 19.23
CA ILE A 175 -2.01 -11.23 18.75
C ILE A 175 -1.77 -12.61 18.11
N ILE A 176 -1.22 -12.59 16.90
CA ILE A 176 -0.75 -13.78 16.19
C ILE A 176 0.67 -14.10 16.68
N ASN A 177 0.93 -15.38 16.99
CA ASN A 177 2.30 -15.83 17.25
C ASN A 177 3.05 -15.93 15.92
N LEU A 178 3.61 -14.81 15.50
CA LEU A 178 4.14 -14.56 14.18
C LEU A 178 5.38 -15.39 13.88
N LYS A 179 5.40 -16.04 12.71
CA LYS A 179 6.57 -16.71 12.11
C LYS A 179 7.15 -15.87 10.99
N LYS A 180 6.27 -15.38 10.07
CA LYS A 180 6.64 -14.55 8.92
C LYS A 180 5.52 -13.59 8.57
N GLU A 181 5.91 -12.50 7.91
CA GLU A 181 5.01 -11.59 7.22
C GLU A 181 5.26 -11.69 5.72
N ILE A 182 4.19 -11.76 4.94
CA ILE A 182 4.27 -11.73 3.48
C ILE A 182 3.26 -10.75 2.90
N SER A 183 3.48 -10.35 1.67
CA SER A 183 2.51 -9.59 0.88
C SER A 183 2.37 -10.16 -0.51
N VAL A 184 1.16 -10.07 -1.07
CA VAL A 184 0.86 -10.38 -2.47
C VAL A 184 0.43 -9.09 -3.15
N ILE A 185 1.09 -8.76 -4.24
CA ILE A 185 0.74 -7.63 -5.09
C ILE A 185 0.02 -8.18 -6.31
N ILE A 186 -1.17 -7.68 -6.54
CA ILE A 186 -2.02 -8.03 -7.67
C ILE A 186 -2.49 -6.78 -8.38
N THR A 187 -2.44 -6.78 -9.70
CA THR A 187 -3.06 -5.77 -10.55
C THR A 187 -4.21 -6.39 -11.31
N ARG A 188 -5.41 -5.86 -11.13
CA ARG A 188 -6.60 -6.28 -11.86
C ARG A 188 -6.93 -5.26 -12.94
N TYR A 189 -7.15 -5.75 -14.17
CA TYR A 189 -7.50 -4.98 -15.37
C TYR A 189 -8.99 -5.08 -15.72
N GLY A 190 -9.73 -5.90 -15.03
CA GLY A 190 -11.14 -6.25 -15.24
C GLY A 190 -11.40 -7.68 -14.81
N SER A 191 -12.64 -8.17 -14.93
CA SER A 191 -13.01 -9.52 -14.52
C SER A 191 -12.07 -10.57 -15.12
N GLN A 192 -11.51 -11.43 -14.26
CA GLN A 192 -10.59 -12.52 -14.60
C GLN A 192 -9.33 -12.10 -15.40
N ARG A 193 -8.92 -10.84 -15.30
CA ARG A 193 -7.73 -10.31 -15.98
C ARG A 193 -6.79 -9.69 -14.97
N TYR A 194 -5.77 -10.45 -14.54
CA TYR A 194 -4.80 -10.01 -13.52
C TYR A 194 -3.36 -10.19 -13.94
N GLU A 195 -2.48 -9.43 -13.28
CA GLU A 195 -1.06 -9.68 -13.17
C GLU A 195 -0.73 -9.81 -11.68
N ILE A 196 -0.10 -10.90 -11.30
CA ILE A 196 0.18 -11.23 -9.89
C ILE A 196 1.67 -11.46 -9.73
N TYR A 197 2.25 -10.79 -8.74
CA TYR A 197 3.64 -11.02 -8.36
C TYR A 197 3.71 -12.16 -7.34
N GLU A 198 4.79 -12.94 -7.38
CA GLU A 198 5.03 -13.95 -6.34
C GLU A 198 4.99 -13.29 -4.95
N PRO A 199 4.56 -14.03 -3.90
CA PRO A 199 4.58 -13.50 -2.55
C PRO A 199 5.95 -12.94 -2.16
N ILE A 200 5.92 -11.79 -1.50
CA ILE A 200 7.09 -11.05 -1.03
C ILE A 200 7.17 -11.25 0.47
N GLU A 201 8.31 -11.73 0.98
CA GLU A 201 8.60 -11.81 2.41
C GLU A 201 9.00 -10.43 2.93
N ASN A 202 8.42 -10.02 4.06
CA ASN A 202 8.61 -8.70 4.65
C ASN A 202 9.16 -8.82 6.08
N VAL A 203 10.02 -7.91 6.45
CA VAL A 203 10.54 -7.75 7.81
C VAL A 203 10.31 -6.32 8.25
N HIS A 204 9.55 -6.16 9.34
CA HIS A 204 9.32 -4.87 9.98
C HIS A 204 10.22 -4.72 11.21
N GLU A 205 10.80 -3.54 11.35
CA GLU A 205 11.51 -3.09 12.55
C GLU A 205 10.77 -1.86 13.09
N ASP A 206 10.46 -1.86 14.38
CA ASP A 206 9.65 -0.80 15.00
C ASP A 206 8.37 -0.45 14.23
N GLN A 207 7.70 -1.47 13.68
CA GLN A 207 6.47 -1.38 12.89
C GLN A 207 6.64 -0.63 11.54
N ILE A 208 7.87 -0.46 11.07
CA ILE A 208 8.15 0.11 9.76
C ILE A 208 8.79 -0.97 8.89
N LEU A 209 8.29 -1.15 7.66
CA LEU A 209 8.88 -2.09 6.71
C LEU A 209 10.35 -1.72 6.45
N LYS A 210 11.27 -2.62 6.86
CA LYS A 210 12.71 -2.44 6.69
C LYS A 210 13.26 -3.24 5.52
N HIS A 211 12.85 -4.50 5.38
CA HIS A 211 13.34 -5.39 4.33
C HIS A 211 12.19 -6.07 3.61
N SER A 212 12.36 -6.28 2.31
CA SER A 212 11.48 -7.12 1.48
C SER A 212 12.33 -8.03 0.59
N LYS A 213 11.84 -9.26 0.35
CA LYS A 213 12.53 -10.26 -0.48
C LYS A 213 11.53 -10.98 -1.37
N ILE A 214 11.88 -11.17 -2.64
CA ILE A 214 11.12 -11.97 -3.60
C ILE A 214 12.02 -13.05 -4.25
N PRO A 215 11.56 -14.31 -4.31
CA PRO A 215 10.34 -14.85 -3.73
C PRO A 215 10.42 -14.95 -2.20
N ALA A 216 9.26 -15.01 -1.53
CA ALA A 216 9.18 -15.38 -0.13
C ALA A 216 9.59 -16.84 0.06
N ASP A 217 10.27 -17.14 1.16
CA ASP A 217 10.60 -18.49 1.56
C ASP A 217 9.43 -19.13 2.34
N ILE A 218 8.47 -19.66 1.59
CA ILE A 218 7.21 -20.27 2.09
C ILE A 218 6.86 -21.51 1.27
N SER A 219 6.00 -22.38 1.82
CA SER A 219 5.50 -23.56 1.09
C SER A 219 4.60 -23.17 -0.08
N GLU A 220 4.56 -24.03 -1.13
CA GLU A 220 3.65 -23.81 -2.28
C GLU A 220 2.17 -23.75 -1.86
N ALA A 221 1.78 -24.48 -0.81
CA ALA A 221 0.43 -24.42 -0.28
C ALA A 221 0.07 -23.04 0.29
N ILE A 222 0.99 -22.41 1.03
CA ILE A 222 0.81 -21.03 1.54
C ILE A 222 0.82 -20.04 0.38
N LYS A 223 1.74 -20.21 -0.57
CA LYS A 223 1.85 -19.36 -1.76
C LYS A 223 0.55 -19.35 -2.57
N SER A 224 0.05 -20.53 -2.95
CA SER A 224 -1.21 -20.67 -3.68
C SER A 224 -2.35 -20.02 -2.92
N LYS A 225 -2.49 -20.32 -1.63
CA LYS A 225 -3.56 -19.78 -0.79
C LYS A 225 -3.52 -18.25 -0.68
N ALA A 226 -2.34 -17.65 -0.54
CA ALA A 226 -2.18 -16.20 -0.45
C ALA A 226 -2.56 -15.53 -1.78
N ILE A 227 -2.19 -16.12 -2.91
CA ILE A 227 -2.56 -15.65 -4.25
C ILE A 227 -4.07 -15.78 -4.47
N ASP A 228 -4.67 -16.92 -4.13
CA ASP A 228 -6.11 -17.16 -4.27
C ASP A 228 -6.91 -16.12 -3.45
N TRP A 229 -6.50 -15.85 -2.22
CA TRP A 229 -7.14 -14.86 -1.35
C TRP A 229 -7.00 -13.43 -1.89
N ALA A 230 -5.84 -13.06 -2.41
CA ALA A 230 -5.63 -11.76 -3.04
C ALA A 230 -6.51 -11.60 -4.30
N THR A 231 -6.69 -12.69 -5.06
CA THR A 231 -7.54 -12.73 -6.25
C THR A 231 -9.02 -12.56 -5.88
N ILE A 232 -9.51 -13.29 -4.87
CA ILE A 232 -10.87 -13.15 -4.35
C ILE A 232 -11.12 -11.71 -3.90
N ILE A 233 -10.21 -11.12 -3.12
CA ILE A 233 -10.33 -9.73 -2.65
C ILE A 233 -10.42 -8.75 -3.85
N ALA A 234 -9.57 -8.92 -4.85
CA ALA A 234 -9.57 -8.03 -6.02
C ALA A 234 -10.85 -8.15 -6.86
N GLU A 235 -11.42 -9.36 -6.98
CA GLU A 235 -12.69 -9.57 -7.69
C GLU A 235 -13.89 -9.03 -6.91
N GLU A 236 -14.01 -9.35 -5.63
CA GLU A 236 -15.13 -8.91 -4.79
C GLU A 236 -15.19 -7.39 -4.60
N LEU A 237 -14.03 -6.71 -4.68
CA LEU A 237 -13.97 -5.26 -4.72
C LEU A 237 -14.28 -4.67 -6.10
N ASP A 238 -14.43 -5.48 -7.15
CA ASP A 238 -14.42 -5.02 -8.55
C ASP A 238 -13.28 -3.99 -8.78
N TYR A 239 -12.09 -4.38 -8.29
CA TYR A 239 -10.93 -3.51 -8.25
C TYR A 239 -10.35 -3.26 -9.64
N ILE A 240 -9.95 -2.03 -9.94
CA ILE A 240 -9.15 -1.70 -11.13
C ILE A 240 -7.87 -0.99 -10.69
N GLY A 241 -6.73 -1.56 -11.06
CA GLY A 241 -5.42 -1.07 -10.63
C GLY A 241 -4.65 -2.11 -9.83
N THR A 242 -3.62 -1.68 -9.13
CA THR A 242 -2.79 -2.51 -8.25
C THR A 242 -3.23 -2.36 -6.80
N LEU A 243 -3.42 -3.48 -6.12
CA LEU A 243 -3.57 -3.55 -4.66
C LEU A 243 -2.53 -4.49 -4.08
N CYS A 244 -2.32 -4.38 -2.78
CA CYS A 244 -1.50 -5.29 -2.01
C CYS A 244 -2.32 -5.86 -0.86
N VAL A 245 -2.21 -7.16 -0.63
CA VAL A 245 -2.75 -7.81 0.56
C VAL A 245 -1.57 -8.28 1.42
N GLU A 246 -1.56 -7.84 2.67
CA GLU A 246 -0.58 -8.25 3.66
C GLU A 246 -1.10 -9.43 4.48
N TYR A 247 -0.20 -10.37 4.79
CA TYR A 247 -0.54 -11.60 5.49
C TYR A 247 0.44 -11.88 6.61
N PHE A 248 -0.08 -12.48 7.68
CA PHE A 248 0.70 -13.11 8.74
C PHE A 248 0.69 -14.62 8.56
N ILE A 249 1.84 -15.25 8.82
CA ILE A 249 1.99 -16.69 8.92
C ILE A 249 2.39 -16.99 10.38
N ASP A 250 1.61 -17.82 11.06
CA ASP A 250 1.91 -18.20 12.44
C ASP A 250 2.92 -19.36 12.53
N GLN A 251 3.34 -19.72 13.75
CA GLN A 251 4.31 -20.80 14.01
C GLN A 251 3.80 -22.19 13.59
N LYS A 252 2.51 -22.31 13.23
CA LYS A 252 1.88 -23.55 12.74
C LYS A 252 1.62 -23.52 11.23
N ASP A 253 2.21 -22.55 10.53
CA ASP A 253 2.02 -22.31 9.10
C ASP A 253 0.56 -21.98 8.70
N ASN A 254 -0.24 -21.45 9.61
CA ASN A 254 -1.55 -20.89 9.26
C ASN A 254 -1.39 -19.49 8.68
N LEU A 255 -2.11 -19.24 7.58
CA LEU A 255 -2.18 -17.93 6.92
C LEU A 255 -3.35 -17.10 7.47
N TYR A 256 -3.13 -15.80 7.68
CA TYR A 256 -4.11 -14.81 8.09
C TYR A 256 -3.95 -13.55 7.25
N ALA A 257 -5.02 -13.05 6.65
CA ALA A 257 -4.99 -11.73 6.04
C ALA A 257 -4.92 -10.66 7.14
N ASN A 258 -3.99 -9.73 6.99
CA ASN A 258 -3.79 -8.63 7.92
C ASN A 258 -4.53 -7.36 7.44
N GLU A 259 -4.12 -6.80 6.33
CA GLU A 259 -4.71 -5.58 5.77
C GLU A 259 -4.62 -5.53 4.24
N ILE A 260 -5.41 -4.66 3.63
CA ILE A 260 -5.42 -4.39 2.20
C ILE A 260 -4.93 -2.96 1.98
N ALA A 261 -3.86 -2.81 1.20
CA ALA A 261 -3.48 -1.50 0.68
C ALA A 261 -4.11 -1.30 -0.71
N PRO A 262 -5.10 -0.41 -0.87
CA PRO A 262 -5.81 -0.21 -2.15
C PRO A 262 -5.00 0.67 -3.11
N ARG A 263 -3.75 0.37 -3.29
CA ARG A 263 -2.74 1.12 -4.05
C ARG A 263 -1.49 0.28 -4.28
N VAL A 264 -0.56 0.82 -5.05
CA VAL A 264 0.82 0.33 -5.10
C VAL A 264 1.45 0.32 -3.70
N HIS A 265 2.31 -0.65 -3.41
CA HIS A 265 2.82 -0.89 -2.06
C HIS A 265 4.33 -0.83 -1.96
N ASN A 266 4.83 -0.44 -0.77
CA ASN A 266 6.27 -0.31 -0.53
C ASN A 266 7.03 -1.62 -0.73
N SER A 267 6.48 -2.76 -0.27
CA SER A 267 7.12 -4.07 -0.48
C SER A 267 7.35 -4.41 -1.95
N GLY A 268 6.52 -3.86 -2.86
CA GLY A 268 6.62 -4.09 -4.30
C GLY A 268 7.60 -3.17 -5.04
N HIS A 269 8.32 -2.26 -4.38
CA HIS A 269 9.28 -1.41 -5.07
C HIS A 269 10.39 -2.22 -5.75
N LEU A 270 10.76 -3.36 -5.18
CA LEU A 270 11.73 -4.29 -5.78
C LEU A 270 11.29 -4.78 -7.17
N THR A 271 10.00 -4.73 -7.52
CA THR A 271 9.51 -5.13 -8.85
C THR A 271 10.05 -4.24 -9.98
N ILE A 272 10.51 -3.02 -9.67
CA ILE A 272 11.11 -2.10 -10.63
C ILE A 272 12.34 -2.74 -11.30
N ASN A 273 13.12 -3.50 -10.53
CA ASN A 273 14.39 -4.07 -10.99
C ASN A 273 14.35 -5.60 -11.17
N SER A 274 13.38 -6.27 -10.55
CA SER A 274 13.28 -7.74 -10.57
C SER A 274 12.36 -8.31 -11.65
N HIS A 275 11.49 -7.47 -12.25
CA HIS A 275 10.50 -7.89 -13.24
C HIS A 275 10.60 -7.08 -14.53
N ASN A 276 10.05 -7.61 -15.61
CA ASN A 276 9.92 -6.90 -16.90
C ASN A 276 8.94 -5.71 -16.80
N VAL A 277 7.89 -5.83 -15.97
CA VAL A 277 6.90 -4.80 -15.69
C VAL A 277 6.78 -4.62 -14.18
N SER A 278 6.92 -3.39 -13.69
CA SER A 278 6.79 -3.08 -12.27
C SER A 278 5.33 -2.94 -11.84
N GLN A 279 5.06 -3.03 -10.53
CA GLN A 279 3.73 -2.75 -9.97
C GLN A 279 3.19 -1.36 -10.37
N PHE A 280 4.07 -0.38 -10.52
CA PHE A 280 3.71 0.99 -10.90
C PHE A 280 3.25 1.05 -12.36
N GLU A 281 3.99 0.43 -13.27
CA GLU A 281 3.61 0.37 -14.67
C GLU A 281 2.31 -0.42 -14.85
N ASN A 282 2.16 -1.57 -14.17
CA ASN A 282 0.92 -2.35 -14.18
C ASN A 282 -0.28 -1.52 -13.66
N HIS A 283 -0.10 -0.76 -12.57
CA HIS A 283 -1.14 0.12 -12.07
C HIS A 283 -1.55 1.17 -13.11
N VAL A 284 -0.58 1.88 -13.69
CA VAL A 284 -0.84 2.90 -14.72
C VAL A 284 -1.56 2.29 -15.93
N ARG A 285 -1.11 1.11 -16.40
CA ARG A 285 -1.77 0.41 -17.52
C ARG A 285 -3.21 0.07 -17.20
N ALA A 286 -3.48 -0.47 -16.00
CA ALA A 286 -4.82 -0.87 -15.60
C ALA A 286 -5.77 0.32 -15.48
N VAL A 287 -5.37 1.39 -14.78
CA VAL A 287 -6.24 2.56 -14.57
C VAL A 287 -6.43 3.39 -15.83
N CYS A 288 -5.46 3.40 -16.74
CA CYS A 288 -5.57 4.07 -18.04
C CYS A 288 -6.22 3.19 -19.12
N GLY A 289 -6.71 1.99 -18.79
CA GLY A 289 -7.35 1.09 -19.76
C GLY A 289 -6.41 0.61 -20.88
N LEU A 290 -5.10 0.58 -20.63
CA LEU A 290 -4.10 0.10 -21.59
C LEU A 290 -4.06 -1.42 -21.61
N GLU A 291 -3.44 -1.97 -22.65
CA GLU A 291 -3.26 -3.41 -22.79
C GLU A 291 -2.43 -3.97 -21.63
N ARG A 292 -2.87 -5.12 -21.11
CA ARG A 292 -2.15 -5.91 -20.11
C ARG A 292 -0.86 -6.46 -20.71
N VAL A 293 0.23 -6.36 -19.97
CA VAL A 293 1.51 -6.99 -20.31
C VAL A 293 1.78 -8.08 -19.29
N GLU A 294 2.08 -9.28 -19.76
CA GLU A 294 2.43 -10.41 -18.91
C GLU A 294 3.62 -10.08 -18.00
N THR A 295 3.43 -10.23 -16.70
CA THR A 295 4.46 -9.98 -15.69
C THR A 295 5.36 -11.18 -15.52
N LYS A 296 6.66 -11.02 -15.82
CA LYS A 296 7.68 -12.07 -15.71
C LYS A 296 8.76 -11.65 -14.73
N LYS A 297 9.04 -12.50 -13.75
CA LYS A 297 10.20 -12.32 -12.88
C LYS A 297 11.48 -12.60 -13.67
N ILE A 298 12.44 -11.69 -13.64
CA ILE A 298 13.75 -11.80 -14.29
C ILE A 298 14.82 -12.17 -13.26
N TYR A 299 14.70 -11.61 -12.04
CA TYR A 299 15.65 -11.80 -10.96
C TYR A 299 14.93 -12.05 -9.63
N ASN A 300 15.54 -12.83 -8.78
CA ASN A 300 15.25 -12.72 -7.35
C ASN A 300 15.81 -11.39 -6.86
N ALA A 301 15.16 -10.79 -5.87
CA ALA A 301 15.59 -9.51 -5.36
C ALA A 301 15.30 -9.36 -3.87
N ARG A 302 16.09 -8.51 -3.24
CA ARG A 302 15.82 -7.99 -1.90
C ARG A 302 15.88 -6.48 -1.93
N MET A 303 15.08 -5.86 -1.09
CA MET A 303 15.01 -4.41 -0.94
C MET A 303 15.24 -4.04 0.51
N ILE A 304 15.93 -2.93 0.71
CA ILE A 304 16.18 -2.31 2.01
C ILE A 304 15.58 -0.91 1.96
N ASN A 305 14.63 -0.61 2.83
CA ASN A 305 14.15 0.75 3.01
C ASN A 305 15.16 1.58 3.81
N LEU A 306 15.46 2.76 3.32
CA LEU A 306 16.33 3.73 3.97
C LEU A 306 15.48 4.70 4.78
N ILE A 307 15.55 4.59 6.10
CA ILE A 307 14.69 5.30 7.03
C ILE A 307 15.47 6.43 7.70
N GLY A 308 14.92 7.65 7.69
CA GLY A 308 15.57 8.79 8.31
C GLY A 308 16.97 9.01 7.78
N GLU A 309 17.96 9.10 8.68
CA GLU A 309 19.37 9.38 8.38
C GLU A 309 20.08 8.27 7.60
N ASP A 310 19.50 7.06 7.50
CA ASP A 310 20.09 5.98 6.69
C ASP A 310 20.44 6.43 5.27
N ILE A 311 19.61 7.32 4.69
CA ILE A 311 19.77 7.81 3.31
C ILE A 311 21.13 8.48 3.07
N THR A 312 21.69 9.15 4.08
CA THR A 312 22.92 9.94 3.93
C THR A 312 24.11 9.11 3.55
N GLN A 313 24.17 7.86 4.04
CA GLN A 313 25.26 6.91 3.76
C GLN A 313 25.23 6.41 2.31
N TYR A 314 24.07 6.54 1.64
CA TYR A 314 23.87 6.03 0.28
C TYR A 314 23.99 7.10 -0.80
N LYS A 315 23.78 8.39 -0.49
CA LYS A 315 23.82 9.49 -1.48
C LYS A 315 25.17 9.62 -2.21
N ASN A 316 26.28 9.30 -1.55
CA ASN A 316 27.62 9.43 -2.10
C ASN A 316 28.30 8.07 -2.34
N LYS A 317 27.55 6.97 -2.25
CA LYS A 317 28.08 5.61 -2.42
C LYS A 317 28.10 5.23 -3.90
N SER A 318 29.16 4.54 -4.32
CA SER A 318 29.17 3.82 -5.60
C SER A 318 28.48 2.48 -5.42
N PHE A 319 27.65 2.09 -6.39
CA PHE A 319 26.87 0.86 -6.36
C PHE A 319 27.39 -0.14 -7.38
N ASN A 320 27.28 -1.42 -7.05
CA ASN A 320 27.56 -2.50 -7.99
C ASN A 320 26.47 -2.56 -9.09
N SER A 321 26.74 -3.26 -10.17
CA SER A 321 25.79 -3.39 -11.30
C SER A 321 24.46 -4.09 -10.95
N ASN A 322 24.40 -4.77 -9.80
CA ASN A 322 23.20 -5.44 -9.28
C ASN A 322 22.55 -4.68 -8.12
N GLU A 323 23.00 -3.49 -7.79
CA GLU A 323 22.48 -2.63 -6.72
C GLU A 323 21.84 -1.38 -7.32
N PHE A 324 20.58 -1.10 -6.97
CA PHE A 324 19.80 0.01 -7.49
C PHE A 324 19.33 0.89 -6.33
N PHE A 325 19.88 2.05 -6.22
CA PHE A 325 19.52 3.04 -5.22
C PHE A 325 18.46 4.01 -5.75
N PHE A 326 17.42 4.24 -4.94
CA PHE A 326 16.34 5.18 -5.22
C PHE A 326 16.24 6.18 -4.08
N ASP A 327 16.59 7.44 -4.35
CA ASP A 327 16.30 8.57 -3.46
C ASP A 327 14.87 9.06 -3.76
N TYR A 328 14.02 9.17 -2.73
CA TYR A 328 12.67 9.69 -2.90
C TYR A 328 12.62 11.22 -3.00
N LEU A 329 13.75 11.91 -2.97
CA LEU A 329 13.89 13.37 -3.12
C LEU A 329 13.04 14.16 -2.10
N LYS A 330 12.85 13.62 -0.92
CA LYS A 330 12.15 14.30 0.17
C LYS A 330 13.09 15.34 0.82
N THR A 331 12.58 16.56 1.03
CA THR A 331 13.36 17.67 1.55
C THR A 331 13.74 17.49 3.02
N ASP A 332 12.81 16.96 3.85
CA ASP A 332 13.00 16.83 5.29
C ASP A 332 13.34 15.39 5.68
N ILE A 333 14.50 15.18 6.26
CA ILE A 333 14.87 13.91 6.89
C ILE A 333 14.21 13.85 8.28
N LYS A 334 13.32 12.85 8.48
CA LYS A 334 12.65 12.60 9.75
C LYS A 334 12.90 11.16 10.19
N SER A 335 13.13 10.92 11.47
CA SER A 335 13.62 9.64 12.03
C SER A 335 12.82 8.39 11.60
N ARG A 336 11.52 8.49 11.40
CA ARG A 336 10.67 7.35 10.99
C ARG A 336 10.21 7.42 9.53
N ARG A 337 10.74 8.35 8.74
CA ARG A 337 10.32 8.58 7.36
C ARG A 337 11.15 7.75 6.39
N LYS A 338 10.48 7.00 5.51
CA LYS A 338 11.14 6.30 4.40
C LYS A 338 11.66 7.35 3.42
N MET A 339 12.98 7.45 3.28
CA MET A 339 13.68 8.47 2.48
C MET A 339 14.11 7.95 1.12
N GLY A 340 14.29 6.65 1.00
CA GLY A 340 14.70 5.97 -0.21
C GLY A 340 14.65 4.46 -0.04
N HIS A 341 15.11 3.73 -1.03
CA HIS A 341 15.36 2.29 -0.92
C HIS A 341 16.56 1.86 -1.76
N LEU A 342 17.15 0.75 -1.39
CA LEU A 342 18.14 0.02 -2.18
C LEU A 342 17.53 -1.32 -2.59
N THR A 343 17.45 -1.59 -3.88
CA THR A 343 17.12 -2.92 -4.41
C THR A 343 18.40 -3.62 -4.85
N ILE A 344 18.58 -4.86 -4.42
CA ILE A 344 19.69 -5.72 -4.81
C ILE A 344 19.10 -6.92 -5.55
N ILE A 345 19.43 -7.05 -6.85
CA ILE A 345 19.04 -8.24 -7.62
C ILE A 345 20.07 -9.34 -7.45
N GLU A 346 19.58 -10.57 -7.37
CA GLU A 346 20.37 -11.78 -7.30
C GLU A 346 20.38 -12.48 -8.67
N LYS A 347 21.05 -13.63 -8.79
CA LYS A 347 21.24 -14.33 -10.06
C LYS A 347 19.98 -14.36 -10.95
N LYS A 348 20.20 -14.18 -12.26
CA LYS A 348 19.17 -14.34 -13.30
C LYS A 348 18.54 -15.74 -13.18
N ILE A 349 17.22 -15.76 -13.21
CA ILE A 349 16.44 -17.00 -13.29
C ILE A 349 16.35 -17.33 -14.77
N TYR A 350 16.92 -18.45 -15.17
CA TYR A 350 16.85 -18.99 -16.54
C TYR A 350 15.56 -19.77 -16.72
#